data_017fb3dc7e95536ca2bc6ac57a7caa32
#
_entry.id   017fb3dc7e95536ca2bc6ac57a7caa32
#
_cell.length_a   1.000
_cell.length_b   1.000
_cell.length_c   1.000
_cell.angle_alpha   90.00
_cell.angle_beta   90.00
_cell.angle_gamma   90.00
#
_symmetry.space_group_name_H-M   'P 1'
#
loop_
_entity.id
_entity.type
_entity.pdbx_description
1 polymer ?
#
loop_
_entity_poly.entity_id
_entity_poly.type
_entity_poly.pdbx_seq_one_letter_code
_entity_poly.pdbx_strand_id
1 'polypeptide(L)'
;MSLIHLPNTASASEVVRCLREHGYAIVDKLVPSTAMDRIAEELEPYTSVTPFGPDGILGRRTKRTGGLIARSTGARELILNPTILETTRRFLSHATTFQIHCTQVVSIHPGARAQTLHQDEVAWDMFPFPHDYHVQCNTLWAMTDYSEKMGATRIVPGSHRAGRSVEFDIAASFPAEMEKGSVLVYDGKVYHGGGANRSDRVRSAINLTYALGWLRQEENQFLSCPLEIARTLPDELLRLMGYQCGAFALGYVHGFEDPMKIGRAHV
;
A
#
# COMPACT_ATOMS: atom_id res chain seq x y z
N MET A 1 -16.39 -13.12 14.21
CA MET A 1 -15.14 -12.58 14.77
C MET A 1 -14.91 -11.23 14.12
N SER A 2 -14.62 -10.17 14.86
CA SER A 2 -14.24 -8.86 14.29
C SER A 2 -12.73 -8.81 14.12
N LEU A 3 -12.25 -8.07 13.12
CA LEU A 3 -10.83 -7.81 12.96
C LEU A 3 -10.30 -6.91 14.09
N ILE A 4 -8.97 -6.85 14.24
CA ILE A 4 -8.30 -6.05 15.28
C ILE A 4 -8.26 -4.59 14.85
N HIS A 5 -8.82 -3.73 15.70
CA HIS A 5 -8.76 -2.29 15.59
C HIS A 5 -7.88 -1.70 16.68
N LEU A 6 -7.04 -0.77 16.31
CA LEU A 6 -6.19 0.03 17.19
C LEU A 6 -6.65 1.50 17.13
N PRO A 7 -6.56 2.24 18.23
CA PRO A 7 -6.88 3.66 18.23
C PRO A 7 -5.86 4.46 17.38
N ASN A 8 -6.21 5.66 16.94
CA ASN A 8 -5.31 6.56 16.21
C ASN A 8 -4.08 7.01 17.00
N THR A 9 -4.07 6.76 18.31
CA THR A 9 -2.91 7.00 19.19
C THR A 9 -1.98 5.80 19.30
N ALA A 10 -2.28 4.69 18.61
CA ALA A 10 -1.46 3.48 18.65
C ALA A 10 -0.03 3.77 18.18
N SER A 11 0.92 3.27 18.93
CA SER A 11 2.34 3.36 18.58
C SER A 11 2.70 2.41 17.42
N ALA A 12 3.75 2.74 16.67
CA ALA A 12 4.31 1.84 15.66
C ALA A 12 4.66 0.45 16.21
N SER A 13 5.07 0.37 17.47
CA SER A 13 5.37 -0.93 18.13
C SER A 13 4.14 -1.80 18.30
N GLU A 14 2.99 -1.22 18.63
CA GLU A 14 1.71 -1.94 18.74
C GLU A 14 1.26 -2.45 17.38
N VAL A 15 1.38 -1.62 16.33
CA VAL A 15 1.04 -2.03 14.96
C VAL A 15 1.96 -3.18 14.51
N VAL A 16 3.29 -3.07 14.72
CA VAL A 16 4.26 -4.14 14.38
C VAL A 16 3.95 -5.44 15.12
N ARG A 17 3.57 -5.36 16.39
CA ARG A 17 3.17 -6.54 17.16
C ARG A 17 1.97 -7.24 16.49
N CYS A 18 0.93 -6.49 16.11
CA CYS A 18 -0.23 -7.05 15.41
C CYS A 18 0.15 -7.65 14.05
N LEU A 19 1.04 -6.98 13.27
CA LEU A 19 1.54 -7.52 12.01
C LEU A 19 2.22 -8.88 12.20
N ARG A 20 3.07 -9.02 13.23
CA ARG A 20 3.77 -10.28 13.53
C ARG A 20 2.86 -11.37 14.08
N GLU A 21 1.86 -11.01 14.90
CA GLU A 21 0.95 -11.95 15.55
C GLU A 21 -0.21 -12.37 14.65
N HIS A 22 -0.76 -11.45 13.88
CA HIS A 22 -2.01 -11.63 13.13
C HIS A 22 -1.85 -11.41 11.62
N GLY A 23 -0.76 -10.78 11.19
CA GLY A 23 -0.48 -10.41 9.80
C GLY A 23 -1.07 -9.04 9.41
N TYR A 24 -1.86 -8.42 10.25
CA TYR A 24 -2.54 -7.15 9.96
C TYR A 24 -2.91 -6.38 11.22
N ALA A 25 -3.22 -5.09 11.05
CA ALA A 25 -3.91 -4.24 12.01
C ALA A 25 -4.74 -3.17 11.28
N ILE A 26 -5.86 -2.75 11.84
CA ILE A 26 -6.59 -1.56 11.42
C ILE A 26 -6.27 -0.47 12.45
N VAL A 27 -5.83 0.70 11.99
CA VAL A 27 -5.68 1.88 12.85
C VAL A 27 -6.81 2.84 12.50
N ASP A 28 -7.70 3.06 13.46
CA ASP A 28 -8.91 3.83 13.25
C ASP A 28 -8.60 5.34 13.17
N LYS A 29 -9.11 5.99 12.11
CA LYS A 29 -9.03 7.47 11.94
C LYS A 29 -7.61 8.01 12.19
N LEU A 30 -6.59 7.34 11.64
CA LEU A 30 -5.20 7.78 11.76
C LEU A 30 -4.97 9.17 11.15
N VAL A 31 -5.78 9.53 10.16
CA VAL A 31 -5.87 10.89 9.63
C VAL A 31 -7.32 11.38 9.63
N PRO A 32 -7.56 12.68 9.68
CA PRO A 32 -8.91 13.22 9.64
C PRO A 32 -9.59 12.96 8.28
N SER A 33 -10.91 12.81 8.28
CA SER A 33 -11.68 12.58 7.05
C SER A 33 -11.49 13.70 6.01
N THR A 34 -11.28 14.93 6.45
CA THR A 34 -10.99 16.09 5.60
C THR A 34 -9.67 15.96 4.82
N ALA A 35 -8.68 15.25 5.35
CA ALA A 35 -7.47 14.94 4.58
C ALA A 35 -7.79 14.03 3.38
N MET A 36 -8.68 13.06 3.56
CA MET A 36 -9.14 12.19 2.47
C MET A 36 -9.97 12.95 1.44
N ASP A 37 -10.78 13.94 1.85
CA ASP A 37 -11.54 14.79 0.94
C ASP A 37 -10.59 15.60 0.05
N ARG A 38 -9.59 16.27 0.64
CA ARG A 38 -8.57 16.99 -0.10
C ARG A 38 -7.85 16.11 -1.13
N ILE A 39 -7.43 14.92 -0.71
CA ILE A 39 -6.75 13.99 -1.62
C ILE A 39 -7.69 13.55 -2.76
N ALA A 40 -8.96 13.31 -2.46
CA ALA A 40 -9.95 12.96 -3.48
C ALA A 40 -10.11 14.08 -4.51
N GLU A 41 -10.16 15.35 -4.08
CA GLU A 41 -10.20 16.53 -4.95
C GLU A 41 -8.93 16.65 -5.81
N GLU A 42 -7.74 16.50 -5.21
CA GLU A 42 -6.45 16.54 -5.94
C GLU A 42 -6.35 15.46 -7.02
N LEU A 43 -6.95 14.29 -6.78
CA LEU A 43 -6.86 13.13 -7.66
C LEU A 43 -8.05 12.99 -8.63
N GLU A 44 -9.13 13.78 -8.45
CA GLU A 44 -10.32 13.70 -9.29
C GLU A 44 -10.02 13.80 -10.80
N PRO A 45 -9.17 14.73 -11.29
CA PRO A 45 -8.86 14.84 -12.71
C PRO A 45 -8.26 13.56 -13.32
N TYR A 46 -7.65 12.71 -12.49
CA TYR A 46 -7.03 11.45 -12.91
C TYR A 46 -7.96 10.25 -12.72
N THR A 47 -8.66 10.19 -11.59
CA THR A 47 -9.56 9.07 -11.27
C THR A 47 -10.79 9.04 -12.15
N SER A 48 -11.31 10.21 -12.54
CA SER A 48 -12.46 10.33 -13.43
C SER A 48 -12.21 9.68 -14.80
N VAL A 49 -11.03 9.87 -15.37
CA VAL A 49 -10.67 9.37 -16.71
C VAL A 49 -10.01 7.99 -16.71
N THR A 50 -9.65 7.45 -15.54
CA THR A 50 -9.07 6.12 -15.44
C THR A 50 -10.06 5.05 -15.91
N PRO A 51 -9.68 4.15 -16.83
CA PRO A 51 -10.56 3.08 -17.30
C PRO A 51 -10.75 1.99 -16.23
N PHE A 52 -11.80 1.20 -16.41
CA PHE A 52 -11.97 -0.04 -15.64
C PHE A 52 -10.91 -1.07 -16.02
N GLY A 53 -10.60 -1.96 -15.09
CA GLY A 53 -9.72 -3.10 -15.35
C GLY A 53 -10.26 -3.97 -16.49
N PRO A 54 -9.38 -4.50 -17.35
CA PRO A 54 -9.79 -5.24 -18.55
C PRO A 54 -10.29 -6.66 -18.26
N ASP A 55 -9.96 -7.22 -17.11
CA ASP A 55 -10.18 -8.64 -16.79
C ASP A 55 -10.72 -8.86 -15.36
N GLY A 56 -10.78 -10.11 -14.93
CA GLY A 56 -11.22 -10.50 -13.60
C GLY A 56 -10.19 -10.26 -12.50
N ILE A 57 -8.90 -10.18 -12.83
CA ILE A 57 -7.80 -9.97 -11.88
C ILE A 57 -7.75 -8.50 -11.48
N LEU A 58 -7.70 -7.61 -12.46
CA LEU A 58 -7.70 -6.15 -12.24
C LEU A 58 -9.09 -5.61 -11.88
N GLY A 59 -10.15 -6.37 -12.15
CA GLY A 59 -11.53 -6.06 -11.82
C GLY A 59 -12.25 -5.22 -12.88
N ARG A 60 -13.19 -5.83 -13.61
CA ARG A 60 -13.98 -5.16 -14.69
C ARG A 60 -14.84 -3.99 -14.22
N ARG A 61 -15.02 -3.83 -12.91
CA ARG A 61 -15.69 -2.70 -12.26
C ARG A 61 -14.82 -2.03 -11.21
N THR A 62 -13.50 -2.15 -11.36
CA THR A 62 -12.50 -1.51 -10.50
C THR A 62 -11.63 -0.60 -11.34
N LYS A 63 -11.44 0.63 -10.88
CA LYS A 63 -10.45 1.55 -11.43
C LYS A 63 -9.21 1.57 -10.55
N ARG A 64 -8.03 1.67 -11.17
CA ARG A 64 -6.73 1.75 -10.47
C ARG A 64 -5.95 2.92 -11.04
N THR A 65 -5.81 3.99 -10.27
CA THR A 65 -5.14 5.23 -10.67
C THR A 65 -3.82 5.35 -9.93
N GLY A 66 -2.70 5.17 -10.63
CA GLY A 66 -1.33 5.26 -10.09
C GLY A 66 -0.73 6.67 -10.18
N GLY A 67 0.57 6.77 -9.90
CA GLY A 67 1.34 8.02 -10.02
C GLY A 67 1.03 9.04 -8.93
N LEU A 68 0.65 8.60 -7.72
CA LEU A 68 0.11 9.49 -6.71
C LEU A 68 1.16 10.49 -6.20
N ILE A 69 2.44 10.14 -6.21
CA ILE A 69 3.52 11.06 -5.80
C ILE A 69 3.55 12.30 -6.68
N ALA A 70 3.38 12.14 -7.99
CA ALA A 70 3.35 13.28 -8.91
C ALA A 70 2.06 14.10 -8.83
N ARG A 71 0.95 13.49 -8.41
CA ARG A 71 -0.41 13.98 -8.61
C ARG A 71 -1.09 14.57 -7.38
N SER A 72 -0.62 14.22 -6.16
CA SER A 72 -1.30 14.64 -4.93
C SER A 72 -0.30 14.95 -3.82
N THR A 73 -0.38 16.17 -3.30
CA THR A 73 0.37 16.59 -2.10
C THR A 73 -0.11 15.84 -0.88
N GLY A 74 -1.41 15.65 -0.73
CA GLY A 74 -1.98 14.89 0.38
C GLY A 74 -1.58 13.41 0.35
N ALA A 75 -1.45 12.79 -0.83
CA ALA A 75 -0.91 11.43 -0.92
C ALA A 75 0.55 11.34 -0.46
N ARG A 76 1.38 12.36 -0.75
CA ARG A 76 2.76 12.44 -0.22
C ARG A 76 2.78 12.50 1.31
N GLU A 77 1.85 13.24 1.91
CA GLU A 77 1.71 13.31 3.38
C GLU A 77 1.33 11.95 3.97
N LEU A 78 0.47 11.16 3.32
CA LEU A 78 0.16 9.79 3.75
C LEU A 78 1.38 8.86 3.63
N ILE A 79 2.14 8.96 2.53
CA ILE A 79 3.37 8.17 2.33
C ILE A 79 4.38 8.47 3.44
N LEU A 80 4.45 9.72 3.86
CA LEU A 80 5.36 10.19 4.92
C LEU A 80 4.73 10.15 6.32
N ASN A 81 3.57 9.52 6.50
CA ASN A 81 2.94 9.44 7.81
C ASN A 81 3.90 8.79 8.83
N PRO A 82 4.23 9.47 9.94
CA PRO A 82 5.29 9.04 10.85
C PRO A 82 4.99 7.69 11.52
N THR A 83 3.75 7.40 11.86
CA THR A 83 3.35 6.10 12.44
C THR A 83 3.56 4.97 11.44
N ILE A 84 3.18 5.19 10.18
CA ILE A 84 3.33 4.19 9.12
C ILE A 84 4.80 4.00 8.75
N LEU A 85 5.57 5.07 8.59
CA LEU A 85 6.99 4.94 8.27
C LEU A 85 7.77 4.23 9.38
N GLU A 86 7.50 4.56 10.63
CA GLU A 86 8.16 3.90 11.76
C GLU A 86 7.72 2.43 11.89
N THR A 87 6.45 2.12 11.64
CA THR A 87 5.95 0.74 11.55
C THR A 87 6.70 -0.02 10.46
N THR A 88 6.78 0.53 9.25
CA THR A 88 7.46 -0.10 8.12
C THR A 88 8.95 -0.31 8.40
N ARG A 89 9.64 0.69 8.94
CA ARG A 89 11.05 0.62 9.32
C ARG A 89 11.32 -0.51 10.32
N ARG A 90 10.47 -0.68 11.32
CA ARG A 90 10.61 -1.74 12.34
C ARG A 90 10.22 -3.11 11.78
N PHE A 91 9.19 -3.18 10.97
CA PHE A 91 8.70 -4.43 10.39
C PHE A 91 9.71 -5.01 9.39
N LEU A 92 10.30 -4.16 8.55
CA LEU A 92 11.30 -4.52 7.54
C LEU A 92 12.76 -4.29 7.99
N SER A 93 13.03 -4.24 9.30
CA SER A 93 14.33 -3.86 9.89
C SER A 93 15.48 -4.82 9.60
N HIS A 94 15.21 -5.98 9.01
CA HIS A 94 16.23 -6.94 8.58
C HIS A 94 16.90 -6.57 7.26
N ALA A 95 16.44 -5.53 6.58
CA ALA A 95 17.09 -4.95 5.40
C ALA A 95 17.62 -3.55 5.69
N THR A 96 18.66 -3.14 4.97
CA THR A 96 19.28 -1.82 5.14
C THR A 96 18.39 -0.66 4.76
N THR A 97 17.54 -0.86 3.74
CA THR A 97 16.60 0.14 3.23
C THR A 97 15.27 -0.48 2.85
N PHE A 98 14.24 0.35 2.85
CA PHE A 98 12.95 0.04 2.23
C PHE A 98 12.54 1.21 1.32
N GLN A 99 11.60 0.95 0.43
CA GLN A 99 11.14 1.91 -0.57
C GLN A 99 9.64 1.76 -0.82
N ILE A 100 9.03 2.77 -1.43
CA ILE A 100 7.66 2.67 -1.91
C ILE A 100 7.62 1.67 -3.08
N HIS A 101 6.67 0.76 -3.06
CA HIS A 101 6.51 -0.28 -4.06
C HIS A 101 5.44 0.08 -5.09
N CYS A 102 4.28 0.54 -4.60
CA CYS A 102 3.16 0.95 -5.41
C CYS A 102 2.37 2.07 -4.75
N THR A 103 1.84 2.98 -5.56
CA THR A 103 0.92 4.04 -5.13
C THR A 103 -0.29 4.06 -6.06
N GLN A 104 -1.48 3.76 -5.54
CA GLN A 104 -2.67 3.82 -6.39
C GLN A 104 -3.96 4.11 -5.61
N VAL A 105 -4.89 4.82 -6.25
CA VAL A 105 -6.29 4.80 -5.82
C VAL A 105 -6.96 3.58 -6.41
N VAL A 106 -7.62 2.80 -5.57
CA VAL A 106 -8.43 1.64 -5.96
C VAL A 106 -9.90 1.97 -5.70
N SER A 107 -10.67 2.14 -6.77
CA SER A 107 -12.10 2.45 -6.70
C SER A 107 -12.94 1.26 -7.16
N ILE A 108 -13.66 0.64 -6.24
CA ILE A 108 -14.53 -0.51 -6.50
C ILE A 108 -15.96 -0.01 -6.68
N HIS A 109 -16.44 -0.12 -7.91
CA HIS A 109 -17.75 0.36 -8.30
C HIS A 109 -18.88 -0.64 -7.98
N PRO A 110 -20.14 -0.16 -7.91
CA PRO A 110 -21.31 -1.02 -7.73
C PRO A 110 -21.33 -2.20 -8.71
N GLY A 111 -21.63 -3.39 -8.20
CA GLY A 111 -21.66 -4.63 -8.98
C GLY A 111 -20.29 -5.29 -9.22
N ALA A 112 -19.21 -4.76 -8.64
CA ALA A 112 -17.91 -5.45 -8.65
C ALA A 112 -18.01 -6.78 -7.89
N ARG A 113 -17.42 -7.83 -8.47
CA ARG A 113 -17.30 -9.15 -7.82
C ARG A 113 -16.14 -9.14 -6.83
N ALA A 114 -16.20 -10.04 -5.84
CA ALA A 114 -15.07 -10.25 -4.95
C ALA A 114 -13.85 -10.75 -5.75
N GLN A 115 -12.66 -10.30 -5.34
CA GLN A 115 -11.42 -10.86 -5.83
C GLN A 115 -11.17 -12.24 -5.21
N THR A 116 -10.46 -13.09 -5.92
CA THR A 116 -9.85 -14.28 -5.33
C THR A 116 -8.86 -13.84 -4.25
N LEU A 117 -8.82 -14.59 -3.15
CA LEU A 117 -7.84 -14.34 -2.10
C LEU A 117 -6.42 -14.59 -2.65
N HIS A 118 -5.53 -13.66 -2.41
CA HIS A 118 -4.15 -13.68 -2.92
C HIS A 118 -3.19 -13.05 -1.91
N GLN A 119 -1.90 -13.21 -2.17
CA GLN A 119 -0.80 -12.57 -1.46
C GLN A 119 -0.12 -11.58 -2.40
N ASP A 120 0.22 -10.38 -1.94
CA ASP A 120 0.84 -9.36 -2.80
C ASP A 120 2.29 -9.69 -3.17
N GLU A 121 2.97 -10.53 -2.38
CA GLU A 121 4.34 -10.97 -2.67
C GLU A 121 4.47 -11.77 -3.97
N VAL A 122 3.38 -12.22 -4.57
CA VAL A 122 3.36 -12.87 -5.89
C VAL A 122 3.89 -11.95 -7.01
N ALA A 123 4.04 -10.64 -6.75
CA ALA A 123 4.61 -9.68 -7.69
C ALA A 123 6.08 -9.96 -8.06
N TRP A 124 6.81 -10.75 -7.25
CA TRP A 124 8.22 -11.06 -7.51
C TRP A 124 8.45 -12.52 -7.91
N ASP A 125 9.39 -12.75 -8.83
CA ASP A 125 9.72 -14.07 -9.36
C ASP A 125 10.17 -15.08 -8.30
N MET A 126 10.75 -14.62 -7.19
CA MET A 126 11.19 -15.46 -6.07
C MET A 126 10.02 -15.88 -5.16
N PHE A 127 8.80 -15.61 -5.51
CA PHE A 127 7.66 -16.03 -4.69
C PHE A 127 7.53 -17.58 -4.62
N PRO A 128 7.22 -18.07 -3.41
CA PRO A 128 7.14 -17.40 -2.13
C PRO A 128 8.51 -17.28 -1.47
N PHE A 129 8.69 -16.16 -0.79
CA PHE A 129 9.86 -15.92 0.05
C PHE A 129 9.91 -16.89 1.25
N PRO A 130 11.08 -17.06 1.91
CA PRO A 130 11.18 -17.85 3.14
C PRO A 130 10.15 -17.41 4.18
N HIS A 131 9.67 -18.36 5.00
CA HIS A 131 8.53 -18.15 5.90
C HIS A 131 8.66 -16.91 6.79
N ASP A 132 9.81 -16.73 7.43
CA ASP A 132 10.04 -15.62 8.37
C ASP A 132 10.69 -14.37 7.72
N TYR A 133 10.75 -14.33 6.38
CA TYR A 133 11.36 -13.24 5.65
C TYR A 133 10.30 -12.33 5.05
N HIS A 134 9.96 -11.25 5.75
CA HIS A 134 8.95 -10.28 5.32
C HIS A 134 9.54 -9.31 4.30
N VAL A 135 8.93 -9.17 3.15
CA VAL A 135 9.45 -8.31 2.07
C VAL A 135 8.60 -7.07 1.80
N GLN A 136 7.37 -7.06 2.34
CA GLN A 136 6.40 -6.03 2.01
C GLN A 136 5.55 -5.65 3.22
N CYS A 137 5.34 -4.36 3.42
CA CYS A 137 4.40 -3.77 4.37
C CYS A 137 3.39 -2.93 3.59
N ASN A 138 2.15 -3.33 3.60
CA ASN A 138 1.09 -2.73 2.83
C ASN A 138 0.21 -1.84 3.68
N THR A 139 -0.29 -0.76 3.09
CA THR A 139 -1.31 0.08 3.71
C THR A 139 -2.45 0.35 2.74
N LEU A 140 -3.67 0.26 3.25
CA LEU A 140 -4.88 0.57 2.51
C LEU A 140 -5.69 1.59 3.30
N TRP A 141 -5.69 2.83 2.82
CA TRP A 141 -6.33 3.97 3.49
C TRP A 141 -7.76 4.15 3.00
N ALA A 142 -8.70 4.22 3.91
CA ALA A 142 -10.10 4.40 3.59
C ALA A 142 -10.40 5.84 3.13
N MET A 143 -10.59 6.04 1.82
CA MET A 143 -11.07 7.33 1.28
C MET A 143 -12.57 7.51 1.45
N THR A 144 -13.30 6.42 1.55
CA THR A 144 -14.73 6.34 1.88
C THR A 144 -14.90 5.41 3.06
N ASP A 145 -16.04 5.44 3.72
CA ASP A 145 -16.35 4.39 4.68
C ASP A 145 -16.35 3.04 3.99
N TYR A 146 -15.83 2.02 4.68
CA TYR A 146 -15.82 0.64 4.23
C TYR A 146 -16.82 -0.16 5.04
N SER A 147 -17.76 -0.78 4.37
CA SER A 147 -18.59 -1.83 4.95
C SER A 147 -18.48 -3.09 4.09
N GLU A 148 -18.85 -4.22 4.65
CA GLU A 148 -18.91 -5.47 3.89
C GLU A 148 -19.77 -5.32 2.64
N LYS A 149 -20.91 -4.63 2.73
CA LYS A 149 -21.80 -4.34 1.59
C LYS A 149 -21.13 -3.54 0.49
N MET A 150 -20.23 -2.62 0.84
CA MET A 150 -19.48 -1.79 -0.12
C MET A 150 -18.24 -2.49 -0.68
N GLY A 151 -17.98 -3.73 -0.30
CA GLY A 151 -16.82 -4.47 -0.78
C GLY A 151 -15.55 -4.17 0.02
N ALA A 152 -15.65 -4.04 1.35
CA ALA A 152 -14.50 -3.95 2.23
C ALA A 152 -13.48 -5.05 1.90
N THR A 153 -12.20 -4.72 1.98
CA THR A 153 -11.13 -5.69 1.79
C THR A 153 -11.28 -6.83 2.78
N ARG A 154 -11.24 -8.05 2.29
CA ARG A 154 -11.32 -9.25 3.10
C ARG A 154 -9.92 -9.70 3.47
N ILE A 155 -9.73 -10.08 4.72
CA ILE A 155 -8.46 -10.53 5.31
C ILE A 155 -8.68 -11.91 5.92
N VAL A 156 -7.72 -12.82 5.72
CA VAL A 156 -7.64 -14.09 6.45
C VAL A 156 -6.64 -13.91 7.61
N PRO A 157 -7.09 -13.72 8.86
CA PRO A 157 -6.20 -13.50 10.00
C PRO A 157 -5.21 -14.65 10.19
N GLY A 158 -3.93 -14.34 10.43
CA GLY A 158 -2.90 -15.33 10.68
C GLY A 158 -2.39 -16.07 9.44
N SER A 159 -2.96 -15.82 8.26
CA SER A 159 -2.59 -16.53 7.02
C SER A 159 -1.16 -16.23 6.53
N HIS A 160 -0.54 -15.15 7.00
CA HIS A 160 0.88 -14.85 6.74
C HIS A 160 1.84 -15.95 7.25
N ARG A 161 1.36 -16.83 8.15
CA ARG A 161 2.10 -17.99 8.67
C ARG A 161 1.75 -19.29 7.95
N ALA A 162 0.80 -19.25 7.03
CA ALA A 162 0.38 -20.44 6.30
C ALA A 162 1.46 -20.86 5.29
N GLY A 163 1.68 -22.16 5.17
CA GLY A 163 2.55 -22.72 4.14
C GLY A 163 1.97 -22.52 2.73
N ARG A 164 2.80 -22.70 1.72
CA ARG A 164 2.51 -22.50 0.29
C ARG A 164 1.29 -23.27 -0.26
N SER A 165 0.99 -24.42 0.33
CA SER A 165 -0.04 -25.32 -0.17
C SER A 165 -1.42 -25.06 0.43
N VAL A 166 -1.56 -24.04 1.27
CA VAL A 166 -2.84 -23.74 1.92
C VAL A 166 -3.64 -22.79 1.04
N GLU A 167 -4.74 -23.29 0.49
CA GLU A 167 -5.76 -22.47 -0.15
C GLU A 167 -6.80 -22.07 0.90
N PHE A 168 -7.19 -20.82 0.90
CA PHE A 168 -8.22 -20.30 1.80
C PHE A 168 -9.52 -20.08 1.03
N ASP A 169 -10.61 -20.64 1.56
CA ASP A 169 -11.95 -20.28 1.13
C ASP A 169 -12.26 -18.84 1.57
N ILE A 170 -13.07 -18.13 0.78
CA ILE A 170 -13.53 -16.78 1.12
C ILE A 170 -14.25 -16.74 2.48
N ALA A 171 -14.87 -17.83 2.91
CA ALA A 171 -15.53 -17.95 4.20
C ALA A 171 -14.56 -17.88 5.40
N ALA A 172 -13.27 -18.16 5.19
CA ALA A 172 -12.23 -18.00 6.22
C ALA A 172 -11.79 -16.53 6.40
N SER A 173 -12.23 -15.64 5.53
CA SER A 173 -11.85 -14.23 5.55
C SER A 173 -12.91 -13.36 6.22
N PHE A 174 -12.47 -12.22 6.77
CA PHE A 174 -13.32 -11.25 7.44
C PHE A 174 -13.20 -9.88 6.75
N PRO A 175 -14.29 -9.10 6.63
CA PRO A 175 -14.24 -7.77 6.03
C PRO A 175 -13.51 -6.80 6.95
N ALA A 176 -12.55 -6.06 6.41
CA ALA A 176 -11.89 -4.95 7.09
C ALA A 176 -12.78 -3.70 6.99
N GLU A 177 -13.83 -3.65 7.81
CA GLU A 177 -14.72 -2.50 7.88
C GLU A 177 -13.99 -1.35 8.57
N MET A 178 -14.04 -0.16 7.98
CA MET A 178 -13.29 1.01 8.44
C MET A 178 -14.06 2.29 8.16
N GLU A 179 -13.97 3.25 9.06
CA GLU A 179 -14.41 4.61 8.78
C GLU A 179 -13.35 5.35 7.94
N LYS A 180 -13.79 6.33 7.17
CA LYS A 180 -12.93 7.22 6.37
C LYS A 180 -11.81 7.83 7.21
N GLY A 181 -10.57 7.77 6.71
CA GLY A 181 -9.35 8.21 7.40
C GLY A 181 -8.65 7.11 8.20
N SER A 182 -9.28 5.93 8.33
CA SER A 182 -8.63 4.74 8.90
C SER A 182 -7.69 4.08 7.90
N VAL A 183 -6.77 3.26 8.40
CA VAL A 183 -5.82 2.52 7.57
C VAL A 183 -5.74 1.06 8.00
N LEU A 184 -5.86 0.14 7.05
CA LEU A 184 -5.49 -1.25 7.19
C LEU A 184 -4.00 -1.38 6.86
N VAL A 185 -3.20 -1.86 7.81
CA VAL A 185 -1.79 -2.20 7.62
C VAL A 185 -1.67 -3.72 7.61
N TYR A 186 -0.97 -4.29 6.63
CA TYR A 186 -0.85 -5.75 6.53
C TYR A 186 0.45 -6.20 5.87
N ASP A 187 0.88 -7.41 6.23
CA ASP A 187 2.02 -8.10 5.63
C ASP A 187 1.67 -8.57 4.21
N GLY A 188 2.56 -8.42 3.26
CA GLY A 188 2.38 -8.92 1.88
C GLY A 188 2.07 -10.41 1.78
N LYS A 189 2.35 -11.18 2.84
CA LYS A 189 2.02 -12.61 2.97
C LYS A 189 0.58 -12.91 3.38
N VAL A 190 -0.17 -11.91 3.82
CA VAL A 190 -1.56 -12.12 4.25
C VAL A 190 -2.44 -12.40 3.05
N TYR A 191 -3.19 -13.49 3.10
CA TYR A 191 -4.25 -13.75 2.12
C TYR A 191 -5.37 -12.73 2.28
N HIS A 192 -5.59 -11.99 1.23
CA HIS A 192 -6.59 -10.93 1.21
C HIS A 192 -7.19 -10.75 -0.19
N GLY A 193 -8.21 -9.91 -0.28
CA GLY A 193 -8.83 -9.56 -1.57
C GLY A 193 -9.94 -8.54 -1.40
N GLY A 194 -10.25 -7.79 -2.46
CA GLY A 194 -11.39 -6.89 -2.47
C GLY A 194 -12.70 -7.67 -2.32
N GLY A 195 -13.58 -7.22 -1.44
CA GLY A 195 -14.93 -7.76 -1.31
C GLY A 195 -15.82 -7.38 -2.49
N ALA A 196 -16.96 -8.06 -2.65
CA ALA A 196 -17.96 -7.70 -3.65
C ALA A 196 -18.68 -6.40 -3.24
N ASN A 197 -18.76 -5.43 -4.15
CA ASN A 197 -19.56 -4.23 -3.91
C ASN A 197 -21.01 -4.47 -4.31
N ARG A 198 -21.86 -4.69 -3.32
CA ARG A 198 -23.31 -4.90 -3.44
C ARG A 198 -24.11 -3.63 -3.11
N SER A 199 -23.41 -2.49 -2.94
CA SER A 199 -24.03 -1.20 -2.68
C SER A 199 -24.25 -0.43 -3.98
N ASP A 200 -24.86 0.75 -3.87
CA ASP A 200 -25.03 1.74 -4.92
C ASP A 200 -23.92 2.81 -4.94
N ARG A 201 -22.92 2.71 -4.05
CA ARG A 201 -21.83 3.66 -3.89
C ARG A 201 -20.48 3.07 -4.28
N VAL A 202 -19.57 3.94 -4.72
CA VAL A 202 -18.19 3.57 -4.99
C VAL A 202 -17.42 3.48 -3.67
N ARG A 203 -16.65 2.42 -3.47
CA ARG A 203 -15.71 2.28 -2.37
C ARG A 203 -14.31 2.61 -2.87
N SER A 204 -13.71 3.66 -2.35
CA SER A 204 -12.38 4.12 -2.75
C SER A 204 -11.36 3.98 -1.62
N ALA A 205 -10.17 3.55 -1.99
CA ALA A 205 -9.01 3.43 -1.11
C ALA A 205 -7.77 4.01 -1.77
N ILE A 206 -6.83 4.48 -0.94
CA ILE A 206 -5.45 4.70 -1.36
C ILE A 206 -4.63 3.49 -0.90
N ASN A 207 -4.05 2.79 -1.86
CA ASN A 207 -3.11 1.70 -1.63
C ASN A 207 -1.68 2.27 -1.73
N LEU A 208 -0.97 2.26 -0.60
CA LEU A 208 0.44 2.63 -0.51
C LEU A 208 1.20 1.44 0.07
N THR A 209 2.10 0.88 -0.71
CA THR A 209 2.83 -0.31 -0.32
C THR A 209 4.33 -0.04 -0.26
N TYR A 210 4.99 -0.63 0.72
CA TYR A 210 6.43 -0.52 0.93
C TYR A 210 7.07 -1.89 0.81
N ALA A 211 8.24 -1.95 0.17
CA ALA A 211 9.00 -3.18 0.01
C ALA A 211 10.46 -2.96 0.36
N LEU A 212 11.21 -4.05 0.51
CA LEU A 212 12.66 -3.99 0.73
C LEU A 212 13.34 -3.22 -0.41
N GLY A 213 14.32 -2.38 -0.08
CA GLY A 213 14.95 -1.46 -1.02
C GLY A 213 15.79 -2.12 -2.12
N TRP A 214 16.00 -3.45 -2.06
CA TRP A 214 16.68 -4.21 -3.09
C TRP A 214 15.72 -4.92 -4.07
N LEU A 215 14.41 -4.88 -3.81
CA LEU A 215 13.40 -5.44 -4.70
C LEU A 215 12.98 -4.42 -5.75
N ARG A 216 12.63 -4.90 -6.95
CA ARG A 216 12.06 -4.03 -7.98
C ARG A 216 10.65 -3.59 -7.57
N GLN A 217 10.38 -2.29 -7.70
CA GLN A 217 9.05 -1.71 -7.47
C GLN A 217 8.05 -2.17 -8.54
N GLU A 218 6.80 -2.40 -8.16
CA GLU A 218 5.69 -2.65 -9.09
C GLU A 218 5.40 -1.39 -9.92
N GLU A 219 5.28 -0.25 -9.27
CA GLU A 219 5.16 1.04 -9.93
C GLU A 219 6.55 1.66 -10.12
N ASN A 220 6.94 1.92 -11.36
CA ASN A 220 8.21 2.59 -11.66
C ASN A 220 8.15 4.06 -11.24
N GLN A 221 8.65 4.38 -10.05
CA GLN A 221 8.56 5.72 -9.47
C GLN A 221 9.36 6.77 -10.25
N PHE A 222 10.43 6.38 -10.93
CA PHE A 222 11.23 7.31 -11.75
C PHE A 222 10.49 7.78 -13.02
N LEU A 223 9.63 6.92 -13.58
CA LEU A 223 8.80 7.25 -14.74
C LEU A 223 7.44 7.82 -14.36
N SER A 224 6.86 7.36 -13.23
CA SER A 224 5.56 7.84 -12.74
C SER A 224 5.64 9.25 -12.14
N CYS A 225 6.82 9.68 -11.68
CA CYS A 225 7.06 11.03 -11.18
C CYS A 225 8.11 11.72 -12.05
N PRO A 226 7.71 12.68 -12.89
CA PRO A 226 8.63 13.46 -13.71
C PRO A 226 9.75 14.11 -12.89
N LEU A 227 10.94 14.19 -13.47
CA LEU A 227 12.14 14.65 -12.76
C LEU A 227 12.01 16.08 -12.23
N GLU A 228 11.31 16.96 -12.97
CA GLU A 228 11.02 18.34 -12.55
C GLU A 228 10.16 18.39 -11.26
N ILE A 229 9.27 17.43 -11.07
CA ILE A 229 8.51 17.30 -9.82
C ILE A 229 9.39 16.66 -8.74
N ALA A 230 10.12 15.59 -9.08
CA ALA A 230 10.98 14.89 -8.12
C ALA A 230 11.98 15.84 -7.46
N ARG A 231 12.57 16.79 -8.21
CA ARG A 231 13.50 17.79 -7.68
C ARG A 231 12.93 18.71 -6.60
N THR A 232 11.60 18.85 -6.53
CA THR A 232 10.90 19.67 -5.52
C THR A 232 10.53 18.89 -4.26
N LEU A 233 10.74 17.57 -4.27
CA LEU A 233 10.30 16.71 -3.18
C LEU A 233 11.32 16.67 -2.03
N PRO A 234 10.88 16.42 -0.79
CA PRO A 234 11.78 16.26 0.34
C PRO A 234 12.62 14.98 0.20
N ASP A 235 13.83 15.01 0.76
CA ASP A 235 14.79 13.91 0.71
C ASP A 235 14.24 12.57 1.14
N GLU A 236 13.45 12.55 2.20
CA GLU A 236 12.84 11.31 2.70
C GLU A 236 11.95 10.65 1.65
N LEU A 237 11.15 11.45 0.94
CA LEU A 237 10.30 10.95 -0.14
C LEU A 237 11.13 10.48 -1.34
N LEU A 238 12.17 11.22 -1.71
CA LEU A 238 13.08 10.80 -2.78
C LEU A 238 13.76 9.46 -2.46
N ARG A 239 14.21 9.27 -1.22
CA ARG A 239 14.76 7.98 -0.77
C ARG A 239 13.74 6.86 -0.90
N LEU A 240 12.50 7.10 -0.47
CA LEU A 240 11.41 6.13 -0.61
C LEU A 240 11.07 5.83 -2.07
N MET A 241 11.23 6.78 -2.98
CA MET A 241 11.05 6.55 -4.43
C MET A 241 12.17 5.71 -5.04
N GLY A 242 13.28 5.50 -4.33
CA GLY A 242 14.43 4.74 -4.81
C GLY A 242 15.64 5.61 -5.21
N TYR A 243 15.61 6.93 -4.98
CA TYR A 243 16.77 7.79 -5.14
C TYR A 243 17.75 7.60 -3.96
N GLN A 244 18.18 6.37 -3.77
CA GLN A 244 19.20 5.96 -2.79
C GLN A 244 19.79 4.61 -3.19
N CYS A 245 20.98 4.31 -2.73
CA CYS A 245 21.50 2.95 -2.84
C CYS A 245 20.75 2.01 -1.90
N GLY A 246 20.19 0.94 -2.44
CA GLY A 246 19.68 -0.19 -1.67
C GLY A 246 20.79 -1.18 -1.35
N ALA A 247 20.72 -1.84 -0.20
CA ALA A 247 21.76 -2.75 0.27
C ALA A 247 23.17 -2.11 0.22
N PHE A 248 24.13 -2.75 -0.45
CA PHE A 248 25.49 -2.23 -0.56
C PHE A 248 25.63 -1.19 -1.71
N ALA A 249 25.08 -1.49 -2.89
CA ALA A 249 25.35 -0.68 -4.08
C ALA A 249 24.21 -0.71 -5.11
N LEU A 250 23.06 -1.28 -4.77
CA LEU A 250 21.98 -1.41 -5.74
C LEU A 250 21.36 -0.05 -6.07
N GLY A 251 21.35 0.32 -7.34
CA GLY A 251 20.81 1.58 -7.82
C GLY A 251 21.80 2.75 -7.82
N TYR A 252 23.11 2.50 -7.64
CA TYR A 252 24.13 3.55 -7.79
C TYR A 252 24.08 4.17 -9.21
N VAL A 253 24.59 5.40 -9.32
CA VAL A 253 24.75 6.10 -10.60
C VAL A 253 26.22 6.39 -10.86
N HIS A 254 26.62 6.44 -12.13
CA HIS A 254 28.01 6.66 -12.57
C HIS A 254 29.01 5.73 -11.85
N GLY A 255 29.96 6.27 -11.11
CA GLY A 255 31.04 5.55 -10.42
C GLY A 255 30.72 5.29 -8.94
N PHE A 256 29.69 4.51 -8.62
CA PHE A 256 29.23 4.21 -7.26
C PHE A 256 28.69 5.42 -6.47
N GLU A 257 28.14 6.42 -7.16
CA GLU A 257 27.55 7.56 -6.49
C GLU A 257 26.13 7.27 -6.04
N ASP A 258 25.79 7.74 -4.84
CA ASP A 258 24.41 7.69 -4.34
C ASP A 258 23.54 8.62 -5.20
N PRO A 259 22.39 8.14 -5.72
CA PRO A 259 21.48 8.95 -6.55
C PRO A 259 21.05 10.27 -5.92
N MET A 260 21.02 10.36 -4.59
CA MET A 260 20.68 11.59 -3.86
C MET A 260 21.69 12.73 -4.15
N LYS A 261 22.95 12.39 -4.44
CA LYS A 261 23.97 13.41 -4.77
C LYS A 261 23.73 14.04 -6.14
N ILE A 262 23.18 13.27 -7.09
CA ILE A 262 22.94 13.71 -8.46
C ILE A 262 21.66 14.53 -8.58
N GLY A 263 20.60 14.17 -7.88
CA GLY A 263 19.33 14.89 -7.91
C GLY A 263 19.45 16.38 -7.53
N ARG A 264 20.51 16.76 -6.80
CA ARG A 264 20.79 18.12 -6.35
C ARG A 264 21.93 18.82 -7.10
N ALA A 265 22.83 18.07 -7.75
CA ALA A 265 23.99 18.64 -8.43
C ALA A 265 23.68 19.25 -9.81
N HIS A 266 22.47 19.09 -10.30
CA HIS A 266 22.01 19.61 -11.58
C HIS A 266 20.83 20.60 -11.45
N VAL A 267 20.73 21.28 -10.30
CA VAL A 267 19.86 22.45 -10.10
C VAL A 267 20.69 23.71 -10.38
#